data_0e21c77022495ad60113b005d4de8222
#
_entry.id   0e21c77022495ad60113b005d4de8222
#
_cell.length_a   1.000
_cell.length_b   1.000
_cell.length_c   1.000
_cell.angle_alpha   90.00
_cell.angle_beta   90.00
_cell.angle_gamma   90.00
#
_symmetry.space_group_name_H-M   'P 1'
#
loop_
_entity.id
_entity.type
_entity.pdbx_description
1 polymer ?
#
loop_
_entity_poly.entity_id
_entity_poly.type
_entity_poly.pdbx_seq_one_letter_code
_entity_poly.pdbx_strand_id
1 'polypeptide(L)'
;VMDDQERRERLRREDPLLRTAEFSAVTSTETTAIRTVRVPPKALPFRRGFWWVALGGAIGAVVRYALAVILPTTTTLTLVDLPWGTLAANILGCLILGALTGYWDENPPKYAQLQLVLGTGFCGGFTTMSTFTGEIAAIIGAGFPLEAFKYVTASVLVCVLAVVGGLLAGARVGAMSAREHVERGEES
;
A
#
# COMPACT_ATOMS: atom_id res chain seq x y z
N VAL A 1 19.83 -48.91 -33.79
CA VAL A 1 20.33 -47.54 -33.47
C VAL A 1 19.12 -46.66 -33.52
N MET A 2 18.66 -46.23 -32.37
CA MET A 2 17.50 -45.37 -32.21
C MET A 2 17.90 -43.95 -32.66
N ASP A 3 17.10 -43.36 -33.54
CA ASP A 3 17.34 -42.01 -34.06
C ASP A 3 17.31 -40.97 -32.91
N ASP A 4 18.14 -39.95 -33.01
CA ASP A 4 18.22 -38.88 -32.01
C ASP A 4 16.88 -38.14 -31.80
N GLN A 5 16.01 -38.10 -32.81
CA GLN A 5 14.66 -37.57 -32.68
C GLN A 5 13.76 -38.46 -31.81
N GLU A 6 13.77 -39.76 -32.01
CA GLU A 6 13.00 -40.74 -31.18
C GLU A 6 13.45 -40.72 -29.73
N ARG A 7 14.77 -40.54 -29.49
CA ARG A 7 15.32 -40.42 -28.14
C ARG A 7 14.87 -39.12 -27.44
N ARG A 8 14.83 -38.02 -28.16
CA ARG A 8 14.33 -36.72 -27.62
C ARG A 8 12.83 -36.77 -27.29
N GLU A 9 12.03 -37.44 -28.14
CA GLU A 9 10.60 -37.60 -27.89
C GLU A 9 10.29 -38.52 -26.70
N ARG A 10 11.08 -39.56 -26.46
CA ARG A 10 10.96 -40.41 -25.27
C ARG A 10 11.29 -39.63 -24.00
N LEU A 11 12.40 -38.88 -23.98
CA LEU A 11 12.81 -38.07 -22.86
C LEU A 11 11.75 -37.01 -22.53
N ARG A 12 11.09 -36.40 -23.53
CA ARG A 12 9.98 -35.47 -23.35
C ARG A 12 8.74 -36.13 -22.73
N ARG A 13 8.46 -37.41 -23.02
CA ARG A 13 7.30 -38.09 -22.45
C ARG A 13 7.53 -38.55 -21.00
N GLU A 14 8.77 -38.76 -20.62
CA GLU A 14 9.14 -39.33 -19.31
C GLU A 14 9.48 -38.25 -18.27
N ASP A 15 9.77 -37.00 -18.67
CA ASP A 15 10.13 -35.92 -17.76
C ASP A 15 8.98 -34.90 -17.60
N PRO A 16 8.27 -34.91 -16.45
CA PRO A 16 7.17 -33.95 -16.19
C PRO A 16 7.63 -32.51 -16.13
N LEU A 17 8.92 -32.24 -15.86
CA LEU A 17 9.46 -30.87 -15.80
C LEU A 17 9.61 -30.26 -17.20
N LEU A 18 9.94 -31.06 -18.21
CA LEU A 18 9.98 -30.61 -19.61
C LEU A 18 8.60 -30.23 -20.14
N ARG A 19 7.54 -30.94 -19.71
CA ARG A 19 6.15 -30.59 -20.03
C ARG A 19 5.72 -29.25 -19.41
N THR A 20 6.16 -29.00 -18.19
CA THR A 20 5.87 -27.74 -17.50
C THR A 20 6.59 -26.55 -18.16
N ALA A 21 7.82 -26.75 -18.61
CA ALA A 21 8.60 -25.75 -19.33
C ALA A 21 7.98 -25.40 -20.71
N GLU A 22 7.44 -26.39 -21.45
CA GLU A 22 6.73 -26.14 -22.71
C GLU A 22 5.40 -25.41 -22.48
N PHE A 23 4.65 -25.73 -21.44
CA PHE A 23 3.43 -25.03 -21.06
C PHE A 23 3.72 -23.58 -20.69
N SER A 24 4.81 -23.33 -19.98
CA SER A 24 5.27 -21.96 -19.67
C SER A 24 5.72 -21.18 -20.93
N ALA A 25 6.33 -21.85 -21.90
CA ALA A 25 6.76 -21.24 -23.16
C ALA A 25 5.58 -20.89 -24.07
N VAL A 26 4.55 -21.76 -24.16
CA VAL A 26 3.34 -21.50 -24.95
C VAL A 26 2.51 -20.37 -24.33
N THR A 27 2.44 -20.27 -23.00
CA THR A 27 1.72 -19.19 -22.31
C THR A 27 2.44 -17.85 -22.49
N SER A 28 3.75 -17.86 -22.66
CA SER A 28 4.54 -16.61 -22.89
C SER A 28 4.46 -16.08 -24.32
N THR A 29 3.98 -16.87 -25.29
CA THR A 29 3.88 -16.43 -26.70
C THR A 29 2.58 -15.67 -26.98
N GLU A 30 1.52 -15.82 -26.17
CA GLU A 30 0.24 -15.13 -26.35
C GLU A 30 0.10 -13.85 -25.52
N THR A 31 1.03 -13.55 -24.62
CA THR A 31 0.97 -12.31 -23.82
C THR A 31 2.23 -11.49 -24.04
N THR A 32 2.51 -11.11 -25.28
CA THR A 32 3.48 -10.05 -25.56
C THR A 32 2.80 -8.67 -25.46
N ALA A 33 2.10 -8.41 -24.39
CA ALA A 33 2.16 -7.11 -23.76
C ALA A 33 3.47 -7.13 -22.97
N ILE A 34 4.54 -6.55 -23.51
CA ILE A 34 5.79 -6.29 -22.81
C ILE A 34 5.40 -5.43 -21.61
N ARG A 35 5.04 -6.08 -20.50
CA ARG A 35 5.02 -5.44 -19.21
C ARG A 35 6.49 -5.15 -18.95
N THR A 36 6.93 -3.96 -19.29
CA THR A 36 8.26 -3.48 -18.97
C THR A 36 8.46 -3.79 -17.48
N VAL A 37 9.36 -4.74 -17.20
CA VAL A 37 9.75 -5.05 -15.82
C VAL A 37 10.34 -3.76 -15.27
N ARG A 38 9.52 -3.01 -14.53
CA ARG A 38 9.96 -1.78 -13.87
C ARG A 38 11.00 -2.20 -12.86
N VAL A 39 12.27 -1.89 -13.16
CA VAL A 39 13.36 -2.11 -12.21
C VAL A 39 13.09 -1.22 -11.02
N PRO A 40 12.89 -1.78 -9.81
CA PRO A 40 12.65 -0.97 -8.63
C PRO A 40 13.85 -0.02 -8.42
N PRO A 41 13.63 1.19 -7.90
CA PRO A 41 14.71 2.12 -7.60
C PRO A 41 15.74 1.44 -6.70
N LYS A 42 17.03 1.67 -7.00
CA LYS A 42 18.14 1.05 -6.27
C LYS A 42 17.95 1.23 -4.76
N ALA A 43 17.86 0.11 -4.04
CA ALA A 43 17.66 0.11 -2.60
C ALA A 43 18.76 0.95 -1.91
N LEU A 44 18.33 1.86 -1.03
CA LEU A 44 19.25 2.65 -0.23
C LEU A 44 19.95 1.77 0.81
N PRO A 45 21.22 2.05 1.15
CA PRO A 45 21.87 1.39 2.27
C PRO A 45 21.02 1.59 3.54
N PHE A 46 20.84 0.52 4.31
CA PHE A 46 19.95 0.46 5.50
C PHE A 46 20.09 1.68 6.42
N ARG A 47 21.32 2.12 6.73
CA ARG A 47 21.58 3.27 7.59
C ARG A 47 21.01 4.60 7.04
N ARG A 48 21.07 4.80 5.72
CA ARG A 48 20.50 6.01 5.10
C ARG A 48 18.98 5.93 5.03
N GLY A 49 18.42 4.76 4.70
CA GLY A 49 16.97 4.53 4.68
C GLY A 49 16.32 4.78 6.04
N PHE A 50 16.96 4.33 7.11
CA PHE A 50 16.49 4.51 8.50
C PHE A 50 16.21 5.98 8.86
N TRP A 51 17.14 6.90 8.55
CA TRP A 51 16.96 8.32 8.87
C TRP A 51 15.80 8.96 8.11
N TRP A 52 15.56 8.56 6.87
CA TRP A 52 14.43 9.05 6.10
C TRP A 52 13.09 8.57 6.66
N VAL A 53 13.00 7.31 7.06
CA VAL A 53 11.82 6.77 7.74
C VAL A 53 11.61 7.44 9.10
N ALA A 54 12.67 7.63 9.89
CA ALA A 54 12.60 8.29 11.18
C ALA A 54 12.11 9.73 11.07
N LEU A 55 12.60 10.49 10.08
CA LEU A 55 12.16 11.86 9.81
C LEU A 55 10.69 11.91 9.43
N GLY A 56 10.26 11.09 8.47
CA GLY A 56 8.86 10.98 8.07
C GLY A 56 7.96 10.58 9.24
N GLY A 57 8.38 9.58 10.01
CA GLY A 57 7.66 9.10 11.19
C GLY A 57 7.49 10.17 12.28
N ALA A 58 8.53 10.94 12.55
CA ALA A 58 8.47 12.04 13.51
C ALA A 58 7.45 13.13 13.06
N ILE A 59 7.50 13.52 11.78
CA ILE A 59 6.53 14.49 11.23
C ILE A 59 5.11 13.92 11.29
N GLY A 60 4.91 12.65 10.88
CA GLY A 60 3.61 12.00 10.94
C GLY A 60 3.04 11.94 12.36
N ALA A 61 3.87 11.61 13.36
CA ALA A 61 3.46 11.58 14.76
C ALA A 61 3.05 12.97 15.28
N VAL A 62 3.77 14.03 14.93
CA VAL A 62 3.42 15.41 15.30
C VAL A 62 2.10 15.82 14.67
N VAL A 63 1.88 15.55 13.37
CA VAL A 63 0.62 15.88 12.69
C VAL A 63 -0.55 15.07 13.29
N ARG A 64 -0.35 13.80 13.62
CA ARG A 64 -1.35 13.00 14.33
C ARG A 64 -1.71 13.61 15.70
N TYR A 65 -0.70 14.03 16.46
CA TYR A 65 -0.93 14.68 17.76
C TYR A 65 -1.74 15.98 17.59
N ALA A 66 -1.39 16.82 16.64
CA ALA A 66 -2.12 18.04 16.33
C ALA A 66 -3.59 17.73 15.95
N LEU A 67 -3.81 16.71 15.13
CA LEU A 67 -5.16 16.27 14.74
C LEU A 67 -5.98 15.79 15.96
N ALA A 68 -5.36 15.07 16.88
CA ALA A 68 -6.02 14.62 18.11
C ALA A 68 -6.39 15.79 19.05
N VAL A 69 -5.63 16.87 19.04
CA VAL A 69 -5.95 18.11 19.80
C VAL A 69 -7.11 18.88 19.15
N ILE A 70 -7.14 18.91 17.81
CA ILE A 70 -8.18 19.65 17.06
C ILE A 70 -9.51 18.89 17.05
N LEU A 71 -9.47 17.56 17.00
CA LEU A 71 -10.63 16.67 17.01
C LEU A 71 -10.75 15.97 18.36
N PRO A 72 -11.31 16.63 19.38
CA PRO A 72 -11.45 16.02 20.69
C PRO A 72 -12.45 14.86 20.65
N THR A 73 -12.36 13.99 21.66
CA THR A 73 -13.36 12.96 21.90
C THR A 73 -14.72 13.61 22.18
N THR A 74 -15.77 13.08 21.59
CA THR A 74 -17.14 13.51 21.87
C THR A 74 -17.92 12.38 22.49
N THR A 75 -18.59 12.68 23.58
CA THR A 75 -19.49 11.74 24.23
C THR A 75 -20.74 11.53 23.36
N THR A 76 -20.98 10.30 22.92
CA THR A 76 -22.14 9.94 22.14
C THR A 76 -23.42 9.87 23.00
N LEU A 77 -24.59 9.77 22.36
CA LEU A 77 -25.87 9.55 23.08
C LEU A 77 -25.89 8.30 23.97
N THR A 78 -24.98 7.35 23.70
CA THR A 78 -24.78 6.13 24.49
C THR A 78 -23.79 6.30 25.63
N LEU A 79 -23.36 7.53 25.95
CA LEU A 79 -22.34 7.87 26.98
C LEU A 79 -20.94 7.25 26.70
N VAL A 80 -20.67 6.87 25.45
CA VAL A 80 -19.37 6.37 25.02
C VAL A 80 -18.61 7.49 24.35
N ASP A 81 -17.39 7.73 24.82
CA ASP A 81 -16.46 8.68 24.21
C ASP A 81 -15.87 8.11 22.91
N LEU A 82 -16.27 8.68 21.76
CA LEU A 82 -15.77 8.26 20.47
C LEU A 82 -14.53 9.08 20.10
N PRO A 83 -13.36 8.43 19.86
CA PRO A 83 -12.10 9.11 19.58
C PRO A 83 -11.97 9.48 18.10
N TRP A 84 -12.57 10.58 17.70
CA TRP A 84 -12.58 11.04 16.30
C TRP A 84 -11.19 11.32 15.75
N GLY A 85 -10.26 11.79 16.60
CA GLY A 85 -8.88 12.07 16.20
C GLY A 85 -8.14 10.84 15.70
N THR A 86 -8.24 9.71 16.41
CA THR A 86 -7.63 8.44 16.03
C THR A 86 -8.27 7.88 14.76
N LEU A 87 -9.60 7.91 14.68
CA LEU A 87 -10.32 7.44 13.50
C LEU A 87 -9.94 8.25 12.26
N ALA A 88 -9.95 9.58 12.36
CA ALA A 88 -9.58 10.47 11.26
C ALA A 88 -8.12 10.26 10.83
N ALA A 89 -7.18 10.15 11.76
CA ALA A 89 -5.77 9.89 11.46
C ALA A 89 -5.58 8.57 10.69
N ASN A 90 -6.26 7.51 11.12
CA ASN A 90 -6.15 6.22 10.45
C ASN A 90 -6.81 6.23 9.06
N ILE A 91 -7.98 6.84 8.90
CA ILE A 91 -8.66 6.98 7.59
C ILE A 91 -7.81 7.82 6.62
N LEU A 92 -7.36 9.00 7.06
CA LEU A 92 -6.54 9.89 6.21
C LEU A 92 -5.20 9.25 5.86
N GLY A 93 -4.56 8.56 6.82
CA GLY A 93 -3.31 7.86 6.57
C GLY A 93 -3.48 6.72 5.56
N CYS A 94 -4.56 5.94 5.64
CA CYS A 94 -4.90 4.90 4.66
C CYS A 94 -5.17 5.51 3.27
N LEU A 95 -5.90 6.61 3.20
CA LEU A 95 -6.20 7.32 1.95
C LEU A 95 -4.92 7.85 1.29
N ILE A 96 -4.07 8.52 2.07
CA ILE A 96 -2.79 9.08 1.60
C ILE A 96 -1.86 7.96 1.13
N LEU A 97 -1.71 6.89 1.93
CA LEU A 97 -0.87 5.75 1.55
C LEU A 97 -1.36 5.08 0.28
N GLY A 98 -2.67 4.87 0.15
CA GLY A 98 -3.28 4.34 -1.06
C GLY A 98 -3.02 5.24 -2.28
N ALA A 99 -3.24 6.56 -2.14
CA ALA A 99 -3.02 7.52 -3.21
C ALA A 99 -1.55 7.59 -3.67
N LEU A 100 -0.62 7.62 -2.72
CA LEU A 100 0.81 7.58 -3.03
C LEU A 100 1.20 6.29 -3.75
N THR A 101 0.71 5.15 -3.28
CA THR A 101 1.00 3.84 -3.89
C THR A 101 0.46 3.78 -5.32
N GLY A 102 -0.81 4.16 -5.53
CA GLY A 102 -1.41 4.18 -6.86
C GLY A 102 -0.73 5.15 -7.83
N TYR A 103 -0.35 6.32 -7.35
CA TYR A 103 0.39 7.29 -8.17
C TYR A 103 1.79 6.78 -8.55
N TRP A 104 2.53 6.18 -7.59
CA TRP A 104 3.89 5.68 -7.83
C TRP A 104 3.93 4.39 -8.65
N ASP A 105 2.84 3.65 -8.73
CA ASP A 105 2.75 2.51 -9.66
C ASP A 105 2.83 2.96 -11.12
N GLU A 106 2.24 4.11 -11.45
CA GLU A 106 2.32 4.72 -12.78
C GLU A 106 3.57 5.60 -12.96
N ASN A 107 3.97 6.35 -11.94
CA ASN A 107 5.09 7.31 -11.94
C ASN A 107 6.05 7.02 -10.78
N PRO A 108 6.94 6.05 -10.90
CA PRO A 108 7.89 5.73 -9.83
C PRO A 108 8.76 6.95 -9.50
N PRO A 109 8.91 7.29 -8.20
CA PRO A 109 9.67 8.46 -7.80
C PRO A 109 11.14 8.29 -8.18
N LYS A 110 11.77 9.37 -8.65
CA LYS A 110 13.21 9.40 -9.00
C LYS A 110 14.10 9.02 -7.82
N TYR A 111 13.64 9.31 -6.61
CA TYR A 111 14.38 9.09 -5.37
C TYR A 111 13.66 8.14 -4.45
N ALA A 112 14.28 7.02 -4.09
CA ALA A 112 13.74 6.04 -3.13
C ALA A 112 13.46 6.66 -1.74
N GLN A 113 14.18 7.75 -1.37
CA GLN A 113 13.97 8.50 -0.15
C GLN A 113 12.53 9.02 0.00
N LEU A 114 11.90 9.44 -1.10
CA LEU A 114 10.56 9.99 -1.08
C LEU A 114 9.53 8.93 -0.66
N GLN A 115 9.67 7.70 -1.16
CA GLN A 115 8.84 6.57 -0.72
C GLN A 115 9.04 6.25 0.75
N LEU A 116 10.28 6.31 1.25
CA LEU A 116 10.60 6.03 2.64
C LEU A 116 10.05 7.12 3.57
N VAL A 117 10.19 8.40 3.20
CA VAL A 117 9.69 9.52 4.03
C VAL A 117 8.17 9.56 4.04
N LEU A 118 7.51 9.56 2.89
CA LEU A 118 6.06 9.77 2.79
C LEU A 118 5.28 8.47 3.03
N GLY A 119 5.67 7.38 2.39
CA GLY A 119 4.96 6.09 2.51
C GLY A 119 5.22 5.46 3.87
N THR A 120 6.44 4.94 4.09
CA THR A 120 6.75 4.18 5.30
C THR A 120 6.85 5.08 6.53
N GLY A 121 7.54 6.22 6.42
CA GLY A 121 7.77 7.12 7.54
C GLY A 121 6.50 7.88 7.95
N PHE A 122 6.06 8.82 7.13
CA PHE A 122 4.95 9.71 7.46
C PHE A 122 3.65 8.94 7.72
N CYS A 123 3.20 8.09 6.79
CA CYS A 123 1.97 7.34 7.00
C CYS A 123 2.07 6.39 8.20
N GLY A 124 3.23 5.74 8.41
CA GLY A 124 3.46 4.86 9.57
C GLY A 124 3.48 5.61 10.92
N GLY A 125 3.97 6.86 10.98
CA GLY A 125 3.92 7.70 12.17
C GLY A 125 2.57 8.41 12.36
N PHE A 126 1.85 8.68 11.26
CA PHE A 126 0.57 9.35 11.29
C PHE A 126 -0.58 8.43 11.71
N THR A 127 -0.61 7.17 11.24
CA THR A 127 -1.57 6.16 11.69
C THR A 127 -1.14 5.56 13.03
N THR A 128 -2.09 5.01 13.79
CA THR A 128 -1.80 4.41 15.08
C THR A 128 -2.69 3.21 15.39
N MET A 129 -2.04 2.09 15.74
CA MET A 129 -2.70 0.90 16.28
C MET A 129 -2.72 0.92 17.82
N SER A 130 -1.69 1.49 18.45
CA SER A 130 -1.57 1.52 19.89
C SER A 130 -2.64 2.36 20.57
N THR A 131 -2.90 3.57 20.07
CA THR A 131 -3.99 4.43 20.54
C THR A 131 -5.34 3.77 20.29
N PHE A 132 -5.57 3.25 19.10
CA PHE A 132 -6.78 2.56 18.72
C PHE A 132 -7.10 1.37 19.65
N THR A 133 -6.14 0.51 19.95
CA THR A 133 -6.35 -0.62 20.86
C THR A 133 -6.56 -0.17 22.30
N GLY A 134 -5.91 0.89 22.75
CA GLY A 134 -6.12 1.49 24.07
C GLY A 134 -7.54 2.04 24.23
N GLU A 135 -8.07 2.70 23.23
CA GLU A 135 -9.45 3.23 23.17
C GLU A 135 -10.49 2.10 23.22
N ILE A 136 -10.27 1.02 22.46
CA ILE A 136 -11.12 -0.18 22.49
C ILE A 136 -11.13 -0.78 23.91
N ALA A 137 -9.95 -0.93 24.54
CA ALA A 137 -9.84 -1.46 25.89
C ALA A 137 -10.58 -0.56 26.90
N ALA A 138 -10.51 0.75 26.76
CA ALA A 138 -11.23 1.69 27.61
C ALA A 138 -12.75 1.57 27.44
N ILE A 139 -13.26 1.46 26.22
CA ILE A 139 -14.69 1.27 25.94
C ILE A 139 -15.20 -0.06 26.54
N ILE A 140 -14.43 -1.14 26.38
CA ILE A 140 -14.78 -2.44 26.99
C ILE A 140 -14.75 -2.35 28.52
N GLY A 141 -13.71 -1.72 29.10
CA GLY A 141 -13.57 -1.52 30.55
C GLY A 141 -14.68 -0.67 31.15
N ALA A 142 -15.25 0.25 30.40
CA ALA A 142 -16.43 1.03 30.76
C ALA A 142 -17.77 0.24 30.69
N GLY A 143 -17.73 -1.03 30.25
CA GLY A 143 -18.92 -1.89 30.17
C GLY A 143 -19.67 -1.85 28.84
N PHE A 144 -19.05 -1.33 27.77
CA PHE A 144 -19.67 -1.19 26.43
C PHE A 144 -19.01 -2.07 25.34
N PRO A 145 -18.95 -3.40 25.49
CA PRO A 145 -18.24 -4.27 24.55
C PRO A 145 -18.87 -4.27 23.15
N LEU A 146 -20.19 -4.08 23.03
CA LEU A 146 -20.88 -4.00 21.76
C LEU A 146 -20.49 -2.72 20.98
N GLU A 147 -20.33 -1.61 21.67
CA GLU A 147 -19.91 -0.34 21.07
C GLU A 147 -18.43 -0.43 20.63
N ALA A 148 -17.57 -1.07 21.43
CA ALA A 148 -16.20 -1.37 21.03
C ALA A 148 -16.17 -2.22 19.75
N PHE A 149 -16.98 -3.25 19.64
CA PHE A 149 -17.07 -4.09 18.44
C PHE A 149 -17.52 -3.29 17.21
N LYS A 150 -18.56 -2.44 17.36
CA LYS A 150 -19.00 -1.54 16.27
C LYS A 150 -17.91 -0.58 15.83
N TYR A 151 -17.20 0.03 16.78
CA TYR A 151 -16.09 0.95 16.51
C TYR A 151 -14.97 0.26 15.74
N VAL A 152 -14.55 -0.94 16.16
CA VAL A 152 -13.52 -1.74 15.46
C VAL A 152 -13.95 -2.06 14.04
N THR A 153 -15.16 -2.62 13.89
CA THR A 153 -15.67 -3.05 12.58
C THR A 153 -15.79 -1.87 11.62
N ALA A 154 -16.39 -0.78 12.07
CA ALA A 154 -16.55 0.44 11.26
C ALA A 154 -15.18 1.03 10.88
N SER A 155 -14.24 1.14 11.84
CA SER A 155 -12.90 1.68 11.59
C SER A 155 -12.14 0.86 10.54
N VAL A 156 -12.14 -0.46 10.67
CA VAL A 156 -11.45 -1.35 9.71
C VAL A 156 -12.07 -1.23 8.32
N LEU A 157 -13.41 -1.30 8.21
CA LEU A 157 -14.09 -1.20 6.92
C LEU A 157 -13.83 0.14 6.23
N VAL A 158 -13.93 1.24 6.97
CA VAL A 158 -13.70 2.57 6.41
C VAL A 158 -12.23 2.77 6.01
N CYS A 159 -11.28 2.28 6.81
CA CYS A 159 -9.85 2.32 6.45
C CYS A 159 -9.53 1.49 5.21
N VAL A 160 -10.14 0.31 5.04
CA VAL A 160 -9.99 -0.51 3.82
C VAL A 160 -10.58 0.22 2.61
N LEU A 161 -11.77 0.81 2.75
CA LEU A 161 -12.36 1.61 1.66
C LEU A 161 -11.51 2.84 1.34
N ALA A 162 -10.94 3.49 2.34
CA ALA A 162 -10.07 4.65 2.17
C ALA A 162 -8.78 4.29 1.41
N VAL A 163 -8.10 3.18 1.75
CA VAL A 163 -6.88 2.77 1.02
C VAL A 163 -7.20 2.37 -0.42
N VAL A 164 -8.31 1.66 -0.66
CA VAL A 164 -8.74 1.29 -2.01
C VAL A 164 -9.12 2.54 -2.81
N GLY A 165 -9.91 3.44 -2.24
CA GLY A 165 -10.27 4.72 -2.87
C GLY A 165 -9.05 5.57 -3.20
N GLY A 166 -8.09 5.65 -2.25
CA GLY A 166 -6.81 6.32 -2.46
C GLY A 166 -6.01 5.70 -3.61
N LEU A 167 -5.89 4.36 -3.63
CA LEU A 167 -5.17 3.63 -4.68
C LEU A 167 -5.74 3.93 -6.07
N LEU A 168 -7.07 3.85 -6.21
CA LEU A 168 -7.74 4.11 -7.49
C LEU A 168 -7.61 5.58 -7.92
N ALA A 169 -7.72 6.52 -6.99
CA ALA A 169 -7.54 7.94 -7.27
C ALA A 169 -6.09 8.25 -7.67
N GLY A 170 -5.11 7.72 -6.93
CA GLY A 170 -3.69 7.88 -7.21
C GLY A 170 -3.29 7.31 -8.57
N ALA A 171 -3.77 6.10 -8.90
CA ALA A 171 -3.52 5.46 -10.19
C ALA A 171 -4.10 6.29 -11.36
N ARG A 172 -5.32 6.85 -11.20
CA ARG A 172 -5.91 7.72 -12.23
C ARG A 172 -5.09 8.99 -12.47
N VAL A 173 -4.70 9.66 -11.38
CA VAL A 173 -3.86 10.87 -11.47
C VAL A 173 -2.49 10.54 -12.08
N GLY A 174 -1.89 9.41 -11.66
CA GLY A 174 -0.63 8.93 -12.20
C GLY A 174 -0.69 8.67 -13.70
N ALA A 175 -1.74 8.00 -14.16
CA ALA A 175 -1.94 7.71 -15.58
C ALA A 175 -2.14 8.98 -16.43
N MET A 176 -2.85 10.00 -15.90
CA MET A 176 -3.00 11.29 -16.58
C MET A 176 -1.66 12.01 -16.71
N SER A 177 -0.89 12.07 -15.61
CA SER A 177 0.44 12.69 -15.60
C SER A 177 1.42 12.00 -16.55
N ALA A 178 1.38 10.67 -16.65
CA ALA A 178 2.22 9.92 -17.56
C ALA A 178 1.90 10.24 -19.05
N ARG A 179 0.63 10.45 -19.40
CA ARG A 179 0.22 10.83 -20.76
C ARG A 179 0.70 12.21 -21.16
N GLU A 180 0.57 13.20 -20.28
CA GLU A 180 1.07 14.57 -20.51
C GLU A 180 2.58 14.62 -20.76
N HIS A 181 3.35 13.75 -20.08
CA HIS A 181 4.80 13.66 -20.30
C HIS A 181 5.15 13.08 -21.67
N VAL A 182 4.37 12.13 -22.19
CA VAL A 182 4.56 11.55 -23.52
C VAL A 182 4.25 12.61 -24.59
N GLU A 183 3.11 13.29 -24.50
CA GLU A 183 2.69 14.31 -25.46
C GLU A 183 3.71 15.47 -25.54
N ARG A 184 4.23 15.95 -24.41
CA ARG A 184 5.27 17.01 -24.41
C ARG A 184 6.62 16.54 -24.94
N GLY A 185 6.95 15.25 -24.83
CA GLY A 185 8.19 14.67 -25.36
C GLY A 185 8.14 14.43 -26.86
N GLU A 186 6.97 14.31 -27.46
CA GLU A 186 6.79 14.19 -28.91
C GLU A 186 6.81 15.55 -29.64
N GLU A 187 6.56 16.66 -28.93
CA GLU A 187 6.62 18.03 -29.47
C GLU A 187 8.02 18.65 -29.46
N SER A 188 9.03 18.00 -28.88
CA SER A 188 10.42 18.49 -28.77
C SER A 188 11.38 17.72 -29.65
#